data_f9e7bda2a7e7d52d23aad9933142455d
#
_entry.id   f9e7bda2a7e7d52d23aad9933142455d
#
_cell.length_a   1.000
_cell.length_b   1.000
_cell.length_c   1.000
_cell.angle_alpha   90.00
_cell.angle_beta   90.00
_cell.angle_gamma   90.00
#
_symmetry.space_group_name_H-M   'P 1'
#
loop_
_entity.id
_entity.type
_entity.pdbx_description
1 polymer ?
#
loop_
_entity_poly.entity_id
_entity_poly.type
_entity_poly.pdbx_seq_one_letter_code
_entity_poly.pdbx_strand_id
1 'polypeptide(L)'
;QMYGEGLYPGYYEYKYPKAGQKNSKVSVHSYSVVTKDTKEMKVPVEGDFYIPRITFTQNPDQLAIMTLNRQQNVFNMYYANPKSGVFRLILREENKCYVDSDWLTSIQFLNNGFTYVSEQDGYSHIYLYSPTGVMQRQVTQGNWDVTAFLGVDENTKTFYYESAEESPIRRSIYKIDAKGVKTKLSTEEGMNKAVFSDNFAYFVNTYSNANTPAKITVNETKTKKELRVLQDNAA
;
A
#
# COMPACT_ATOMS: atom_id res chain seq x y z
N GLN A 1 15.18 -17.51 15.37
CA GLN A 1 14.39 -16.41 15.92
C GLN A 1 14.06 -16.74 17.37
N MET A 2 14.31 -15.81 18.29
CA MET A 2 13.98 -16.00 19.70
C MET A 2 12.56 -15.53 19.97
N TYR A 3 11.76 -16.40 20.59
CA TYR A 3 10.43 -16.07 21.10
C TYR A 3 10.44 -16.12 22.61
N GLY A 4 9.94 -15.09 23.29
CA GLY A 4 9.89 -15.12 24.73
C GLY A 4 8.87 -14.17 25.32
N GLU A 5 7.78 -14.74 25.81
CA GLU A 5 6.90 -14.12 26.80
C GLU A 5 7.24 -14.60 28.22
N GLY A 6 8.24 -15.48 28.36
CA GLY A 6 8.69 -16.05 29.64
C GLY A 6 10.07 -15.56 30.06
N LEU A 7 10.50 -15.94 31.28
CA LEU A 7 11.81 -15.63 31.85
C LEU A 7 12.97 -16.13 30.98
N TYR A 8 12.76 -17.19 30.20
CA TYR A 8 13.75 -17.77 29.29
C TYR A 8 13.15 -17.82 27.88
N PRO A 9 13.83 -17.24 26.87
CA PRO A 9 13.36 -17.25 25.50
C PRO A 9 13.43 -18.65 24.89
N GLY A 10 12.43 -19.01 24.12
CA GLY A 10 12.43 -20.19 23.26
C GLY A 10 13.06 -19.91 21.90
N TYR A 11 13.47 -20.99 21.20
CA TYR A 11 13.95 -20.90 19.81
C TYR A 11 12.90 -21.45 18.87
N TYR A 12 12.65 -20.72 17.78
CA TYR A 12 11.89 -21.20 16.63
C TYR A 12 12.85 -21.49 15.48
N GLU A 13 13.03 -22.77 15.15
CA GLU A 13 13.90 -23.20 14.07
C GLU A 13 13.09 -23.43 12.78
N TYR A 14 13.50 -22.79 11.69
CA TYR A 14 12.92 -23.00 10.38
C TYR A 14 13.97 -22.89 9.28
N LYS A 15 13.66 -23.51 8.14
CA LYS A 15 14.55 -23.46 6.96
C LYS A 15 14.33 -22.13 6.24
N TYR A 16 15.43 -21.46 5.91
CA TYR A 16 15.44 -20.25 5.12
C TYR A 16 16.43 -20.40 3.94
N PRO A 17 15.98 -20.22 2.67
CA PRO A 17 16.88 -20.34 1.53
C PRO A 17 17.94 -19.26 1.56
N LYS A 18 19.21 -19.65 1.46
CA LYS A 18 20.35 -18.74 1.32
C LYS A 18 20.53 -18.34 -0.14
N ALA A 19 21.34 -17.29 -0.38
CA ALA A 19 21.71 -16.87 -1.74
C ALA A 19 22.27 -18.07 -2.54
N GLY A 20 21.84 -18.21 -3.79
CA GLY A 20 22.19 -19.33 -4.67
C GLY A 20 21.37 -20.62 -4.48
N GLN A 21 20.55 -20.73 -3.44
CA GLN A 21 19.65 -21.86 -3.27
C GLN A 21 18.38 -21.73 -4.12
N LYS A 22 17.72 -22.87 -4.38
CA LYS A 22 16.43 -22.88 -5.08
C LYS A 22 15.38 -22.13 -4.28
N ASN A 23 14.58 -21.34 -4.97
CA ASN A 23 13.44 -20.65 -4.39
C ASN A 23 12.32 -21.65 -4.04
N SER A 24 11.44 -21.27 -3.10
CA SER A 24 10.21 -22.01 -2.84
C SER A 24 9.28 -21.96 -4.06
N LYS A 25 8.66 -23.08 -4.38
CA LYS A 25 7.59 -23.10 -5.38
C LYS A 25 6.28 -22.73 -4.69
N VAL A 26 5.61 -21.73 -5.24
CA VAL A 26 4.33 -21.22 -4.74
C VAL A 26 3.23 -21.44 -5.76
N SER A 27 2.00 -21.67 -5.30
CA SER A 27 0.82 -21.83 -6.14
C SER A 27 -0.39 -21.16 -5.49
N VAL A 28 -1.37 -20.82 -6.31
CA VAL A 28 -2.64 -20.24 -5.86
C VAL A 28 -3.75 -21.26 -6.14
N HIS A 29 -4.62 -21.44 -5.16
CA HIS A 29 -5.78 -22.33 -5.28
C HIS A 29 -7.03 -21.58 -4.85
N SER A 30 -8.13 -21.81 -5.56
CA SER A 30 -9.47 -21.41 -5.14
C SER A 30 -10.21 -22.61 -4.57
N TYR A 31 -10.94 -22.42 -3.47
CA TYR A 31 -11.80 -23.43 -2.86
C TYR A 31 -13.24 -22.94 -2.86
N SER A 32 -14.14 -23.73 -3.45
CA SER A 32 -15.56 -23.47 -3.40
C SER A 32 -16.20 -24.08 -2.16
N VAL A 33 -16.69 -23.25 -1.26
CA VAL A 33 -17.37 -23.73 -0.02
C VAL A 33 -18.72 -24.43 -0.32
N VAL A 34 -19.30 -24.17 -1.49
CA VAL A 34 -20.58 -24.77 -1.92
C VAL A 34 -20.37 -26.16 -2.50
N THR A 35 -19.48 -26.27 -3.50
CA THR A 35 -19.21 -27.55 -4.18
C THR A 35 -18.12 -28.38 -3.48
N LYS A 36 -17.38 -27.78 -2.53
CA LYS A 36 -16.23 -28.36 -1.83
C LYS A 36 -15.08 -28.75 -2.76
N ASP A 37 -15.00 -28.14 -3.94
CA ASP A 37 -13.96 -28.40 -4.91
C ASP A 37 -12.80 -27.41 -4.75
N THR A 38 -11.59 -27.93 -4.93
CA THR A 38 -10.35 -27.12 -5.01
C THR A 38 -9.89 -27.07 -6.46
N LYS A 39 -9.56 -25.86 -6.93
CA LYS A 39 -9.00 -25.63 -8.25
C LYS A 39 -7.66 -24.92 -8.16
N GLU A 40 -6.64 -25.47 -8.81
CA GLU A 40 -5.38 -24.74 -8.99
C GLU A 40 -5.56 -23.63 -10.01
N MET A 41 -5.15 -22.42 -9.62
CA MET A 41 -5.13 -21.24 -10.48
C MET A 41 -3.71 -21.11 -11.06
N LYS A 42 -3.52 -21.53 -12.30
CA LYS A 42 -2.20 -21.52 -12.96
C LYS A 42 -1.78 -20.09 -13.29
N VAL A 43 -0.93 -19.51 -12.42
CA VAL A 43 -0.40 -18.17 -12.61
C VAL A 43 0.47 -18.16 -13.89
N PRO A 44 0.23 -17.22 -14.85
CA PRO A 44 0.91 -17.23 -16.15
C PRO A 44 2.30 -16.58 -16.09
N VAL A 45 3.18 -17.12 -15.23
CA VAL A 45 4.58 -16.66 -15.06
C VAL A 45 5.50 -17.85 -15.16
N GLU A 46 6.57 -17.72 -15.92
CA GLU A 46 7.60 -18.72 -16.08
C GLU A 46 8.79 -18.47 -15.15
N GLY A 47 9.51 -19.54 -14.81
CA GLY A 47 10.70 -19.47 -13.97
C GLY A 47 10.39 -19.33 -12.47
N ASP A 48 11.37 -18.83 -11.73
CA ASP A 48 11.23 -18.55 -10.29
C ASP A 48 10.53 -17.21 -10.08
N PHE A 49 9.46 -17.22 -9.30
CA PHE A 49 8.70 -16.01 -8.96
C PHE A 49 8.17 -16.08 -7.54
N TYR A 50 7.77 -14.91 -7.05
CA TYR A 50 7.07 -14.70 -5.78
C TYR A 50 5.63 -14.31 -6.03
N ILE A 51 4.76 -14.63 -5.09
CA ILE A 51 3.39 -14.11 -5.00
C ILE A 51 3.32 -13.28 -3.70
N PRO A 52 3.74 -12.01 -3.72
CA PRO A 52 3.79 -11.19 -2.52
C PRO A 52 2.41 -10.90 -1.95
N ARG A 53 1.38 -10.86 -2.80
CA ARG A 53 0.01 -10.55 -2.37
C ARG A 53 -1.04 -11.16 -3.30
N ILE A 54 -2.13 -11.59 -2.69
CA ILE A 54 -3.41 -11.86 -3.35
C ILE A 54 -4.50 -11.12 -2.58
N THR A 55 -5.47 -10.55 -3.28
CA THR A 55 -6.59 -9.84 -2.65
C THR A 55 -7.79 -9.76 -3.58
N PHE A 56 -9.00 -9.80 -3.04
CA PHE A 56 -10.19 -9.54 -3.83
C PHE A 56 -10.27 -8.06 -4.22
N THR A 57 -10.78 -7.80 -5.41
CA THR A 57 -11.15 -6.46 -5.86
C THR A 57 -12.57 -6.13 -5.37
N GLN A 58 -13.14 -5.00 -5.81
CA GLN A 58 -14.55 -4.69 -5.55
C GLN A 58 -15.52 -5.64 -6.32
N ASN A 59 -15.00 -6.37 -7.30
CA ASN A 59 -15.76 -7.38 -8.03
C ASN A 59 -15.48 -8.78 -7.42
N PRO A 60 -16.51 -9.49 -6.88
CA PRO A 60 -16.32 -10.80 -6.25
C PRO A 60 -15.83 -11.91 -7.19
N ASP A 61 -15.96 -11.73 -8.50
CA ASP A 61 -15.44 -12.65 -9.51
C ASP A 61 -14.00 -12.29 -9.97
N GLN A 62 -13.35 -11.33 -9.30
CA GLN A 62 -11.99 -10.90 -9.61
C GLN A 62 -11.08 -10.95 -8.38
N LEU A 63 -10.10 -11.85 -8.42
CA LEU A 63 -8.98 -11.91 -7.50
C LEU A 63 -7.78 -11.23 -8.15
N ALA A 64 -7.22 -10.23 -7.48
CA ALA A 64 -5.94 -9.66 -7.87
C ALA A 64 -4.82 -10.55 -7.35
N ILE A 65 -3.96 -11.03 -8.26
CA ILE A 65 -2.78 -11.82 -7.95
C ILE A 65 -1.57 -11.04 -8.42
N MET A 66 -0.69 -10.74 -7.48
CA MET A 66 0.53 -9.98 -7.71
C MET A 66 1.72 -10.92 -7.76
N THR A 67 2.62 -10.71 -8.71
CA THR A 67 3.83 -11.52 -8.86
C THR A 67 5.05 -10.63 -8.99
N LEU A 68 6.17 -11.10 -8.47
CA LEU A 68 7.49 -10.55 -8.70
C LEU A 68 8.40 -11.65 -9.23
N ASN A 69 9.23 -11.36 -10.21
CA ASN A 69 10.29 -12.29 -10.61
C ASN A 69 11.34 -12.42 -9.49
N ARG A 70 12.26 -13.38 -9.60
CA ARG A 70 13.27 -13.63 -8.55
C ARG A 70 14.15 -12.41 -8.28
N GLN A 71 14.47 -11.60 -9.28
CA GLN A 71 15.25 -10.36 -9.14
C GLN A 71 14.43 -9.21 -8.55
N GLN A 72 13.11 -9.38 -8.42
CA GLN A 72 12.17 -8.39 -7.89
C GLN A 72 12.16 -7.07 -8.68
N ASN A 73 12.53 -7.12 -9.95
CA ASN A 73 12.55 -5.96 -10.83
C ASN A 73 11.46 -5.98 -11.90
N VAL A 74 10.65 -7.04 -11.94
CA VAL A 74 9.45 -7.17 -12.79
C VAL A 74 8.26 -7.52 -11.93
N PHE A 75 7.36 -6.56 -11.79
CA PHE A 75 6.07 -6.70 -11.11
C PHE A 75 4.96 -6.91 -12.14
N ASN A 76 4.08 -7.88 -11.90
CA ASN A 76 2.84 -8.03 -12.64
C ASN A 76 1.67 -8.16 -11.67
N MET A 77 0.57 -7.49 -11.99
CA MET A 77 -0.73 -7.70 -11.35
C MET A 77 -1.71 -8.29 -12.37
N TYR A 78 -2.29 -9.41 -12.00
CA TYR A 78 -3.31 -10.10 -12.80
C TYR A 78 -4.65 -10.01 -12.10
N TYR A 79 -5.73 -9.85 -12.89
CA TYR A 79 -7.05 -10.26 -12.43
C TYR A 79 -7.30 -11.69 -12.84
N ALA A 80 -7.68 -12.50 -11.88
CA ALA A 80 -7.99 -13.90 -12.06
C ALA A 80 -9.42 -14.18 -11.59
N ASN A 81 -10.18 -14.95 -12.38
CA ASN A 81 -11.50 -15.39 -11.96
C ASN A 81 -11.36 -16.68 -11.13
N PRO A 82 -11.76 -16.68 -9.84
CA PRO A 82 -11.59 -17.87 -8.97
C PRO A 82 -12.37 -19.10 -9.44
N LYS A 83 -13.47 -18.91 -10.20
CA LYS A 83 -14.33 -19.99 -10.72
C LYS A 83 -13.76 -20.60 -12.00
N SER A 84 -13.42 -19.76 -12.99
CA SER A 84 -12.92 -20.22 -14.28
C SER A 84 -11.42 -20.51 -14.29
N GLY A 85 -10.64 -19.80 -13.47
CA GLY A 85 -9.17 -19.83 -13.46
C GLY A 85 -8.56 -19.04 -14.63
N VAL A 86 -9.33 -18.18 -15.30
CA VAL A 86 -8.85 -17.30 -16.37
C VAL A 86 -8.11 -16.11 -15.77
N PHE A 87 -6.95 -15.81 -16.32
CA PHE A 87 -6.09 -14.67 -15.94
C PHE A 87 -6.09 -13.61 -17.01
N ARG A 88 -6.02 -12.34 -16.59
CA ARG A 88 -5.76 -11.19 -17.45
C ARG A 88 -4.71 -10.30 -16.79
N LEU A 89 -3.63 -10.01 -17.49
CA LEU A 89 -2.63 -9.02 -17.07
C LEU A 89 -3.27 -7.64 -17.04
N ILE A 90 -3.15 -6.94 -15.91
CA ILE A 90 -3.73 -5.62 -15.68
C ILE A 90 -2.65 -4.55 -15.57
N LEU A 91 -1.59 -4.84 -14.84
CA LEU A 91 -0.49 -3.92 -14.64
C LEU A 91 0.83 -4.67 -14.73
N ARG A 92 1.80 -4.08 -15.41
CA ARG A 92 3.20 -4.50 -15.42
C ARG A 92 4.06 -3.29 -15.14
N GLU A 93 4.97 -3.44 -14.20
CA GLU A 93 6.03 -2.49 -13.94
C GLU A 93 7.39 -3.20 -14.00
N GLU A 94 8.36 -2.54 -14.59
CA GLU A 94 9.72 -3.04 -14.71
C GLU A 94 10.71 -1.93 -14.35
N ASN A 95 11.67 -2.25 -13.51
CA ASN A 95 12.69 -1.31 -13.06
C ASN A 95 14.10 -1.86 -13.34
N LYS A 96 15.07 -0.99 -13.52
CA LYS A 96 16.48 -1.38 -13.70
C LYS A 96 17.08 -2.04 -12.45
N CYS A 97 16.60 -1.62 -11.27
CA CYS A 97 17.05 -2.14 -9.98
C CYS A 97 16.04 -3.16 -9.45
N TYR A 98 15.04 -2.72 -8.73
CA TYR A 98 13.93 -3.54 -8.26
C TYR A 98 12.70 -2.66 -8.04
N VAL A 99 11.52 -3.29 -8.05
CA VAL A 99 10.24 -2.66 -7.68
C VAL A 99 10.08 -2.79 -6.17
N ASP A 100 9.78 -1.69 -5.49
CA ASP A 100 9.58 -1.72 -4.04
C ASP A 100 8.31 -2.51 -3.69
N SER A 101 8.50 -3.63 -3.00
CA SER A 101 7.41 -4.53 -2.62
C SER A 101 6.49 -3.95 -1.54
N ASP A 102 6.92 -2.97 -0.77
CA ASP A 102 6.12 -2.37 0.29
C ASP A 102 4.91 -1.63 -0.29
N TRP A 103 5.06 -1.04 -1.48
CA TRP A 103 3.97 -0.38 -2.18
C TRP A 103 2.88 -1.33 -2.69
N LEU A 104 3.15 -2.61 -2.85
CA LEU A 104 2.14 -3.60 -3.26
C LEU A 104 1.03 -3.75 -2.21
N THR A 105 1.32 -3.45 -0.96
CA THR A 105 0.33 -3.47 0.12
C THR A 105 -0.56 -2.23 0.12
N SER A 106 -0.14 -1.13 -0.54
CA SER A 106 -0.87 0.13 -0.62
C SER A 106 -1.87 0.20 -1.78
N ILE A 107 -1.90 -0.81 -2.66
CA ILE A 107 -2.88 -0.86 -3.76
C ILE A 107 -4.29 -0.91 -3.18
N GLN A 108 -5.13 0.07 -3.55
CA GLN A 108 -6.54 0.14 -3.17
C GLN A 108 -7.41 -0.03 -4.40
N PHE A 109 -8.31 -1.03 -4.35
CA PHE A 109 -9.29 -1.26 -5.40
C PHE A 109 -10.52 -0.41 -5.14
N LEU A 110 -10.88 0.39 -6.13
CA LEU A 110 -11.99 1.33 -6.12
C LEU A 110 -13.15 0.78 -6.95
N ASN A 111 -14.33 1.40 -6.85
CA ASN A 111 -15.48 1.05 -7.69
C ASN A 111 -15.18 1.14 -9.19
N ASN A 112 -14.32 2.08 -9.59
CA ASN A 112 -13.99 2.32 -10.99
C ASN A 112 -12.47 2.42 -11.23
N GLY A 113 -11.73 1.42 -10.77
CA GLY A 113 -10.28 1.36 -10.97
C GLY A 113 -9.50 0.95 -9.74
N PHE A 114 -8.28 1.38 -9.66
CA PHE A 114 -7.40 1.17 -8.51
C PHE A 114 -6.33 2.23 -8.43
N THR A 115 -5.78 2.41 -7.23
CA THR A 115 -4.58 3.24 -7.01
C THR A 115 -3.35 2.37 -6.83
N TYR A 116 -2.22 2.87 -7.27
CA TYR A 116 -0.92 2.24 -7.08
C TYR A 116 0.14 3.33 -6.84
N VAL A 117 1.02 3.11 -5.88
CA VAL A 117 2.19 3.96 -5.66
C VAL A 117 3.38 3.33 -6.39
N SER A 118 4.04 4.10 -7.25
CA SER A 118 5.12 3.64 -8.10
C SER A 118 6.23 4.68 -8.17
N GLU A 119 7.46 4.20 -8.34
CA GLU A 119 8.67 5.01 -8.56
C GLU A 119 9.02 5.17 -10.04
N GLN A 120 8.07 4.94 -10.95
CA GLN A 120 8.32 4.91 -12.41
C GLN A 120 8.84 6.24 -12.98
N ASP A 121 8.65 7.36 -12.29
CA ASP A 121 9.18 8.67 -12.68
C ASP A 121 10.42 9.12 -11.86
N GLY A 122 10.95 8.23 -11.00
CA GLY A 122 12.14 8.44 -10.18
C GLY A 122 11.86 8.79 -8.72
N TYR A 123 10.60 9.01 -8.35
CA TYR A 123 10.12 9.23 -6.98
C TYR A 123 8.84 8.45 -6.74
N SER A 124 8.54 8.14 -5.47
CA SER A 124 7.31 7.45 -5.10
C SER A 124 6.10 8.37 -5.25
N HIS A 125 5.25 8.09 -6.25
CA HIS A 125 4.04 8.87 -6.51
C HIS A 125 2.79 7.99 -6.64
N ILE A 126 1.63 8.60 -6.39
CA ILE A 126 0.31 7.95 -6.49
C ILE A 126 -0.18 8.04 -7.92
N TYR A 127 -0.57 6.89 -8.48
CA TYR A 127 -1.18 6.77 -9.80
C TYR A 127 -2.57 6.17 -9.69
N LEU A 128 -3.49 6.69 -10.51
CA LEU A 128 -4.84 6.17 -10.65
C LEU A 128 -4.97 5.44 -11.99
N TYR A 129 -5.47 4.21 -11.91
CA TYR A 129 -5.69 3.33 -13.06
C TYR A 129 -7.17 2.98 -13.23
N SER A 130 -7.58 2.76 -14.49
CA SER A 130 -8.89 2.18 -14.80
C SER A 130 -8.98 0.73 -14.35
N PRO A 131 -10.18 0.13 -14.34
CA PRO A 131 -10.35 -1.31 -14.06
C PRO A 131 -9.61 -2.22 -15.06
N THR A 132 -9.24 -1.67 -16.22
CA THR A 132 -8.51 -2.41 -17.26
C THR A 132 -7.02 -2.22 -17.24
N GLY A 133 -6.48 -1.45 -16.27
CA GLY A 133 -5.05 -1.19 -16.12
C GLY A 133 -4.51 -0.03 -16.95
N VAL A 134 -5.39 0.79 -17.55
CA VAL A 134 -4.97 2.01 -18.25
C VAL A 134 -4.75 3.13 -17.22
N MET A 135 -3.55 3.72 -17.20
CA MET A 135 -3.26 4.86 -16.34
C MET A 135 -4.14 6.05 -16.74
N GLN A 136 -4.93 6.52 -15.78
CA GLN A 136 -5.84 7.66 -15.95
C GLN A 136 -5.20 8.96 -15.51
N ARG A 137 -4.40 8.92 -14.44
CA ARG A 137 -3.82 10.12 -13.84
C ARG A 137 -2.63 9.76 -12.96
N GLN A 138 -1.56 10.56 -13.05
CA GLN A 138 -0.59 10.73 -11.98
C GLN A 138 -1.17 11.74 -10.99
N VAL A 139 -1.45 11.31 -9.76
CA VAL A 139 -2.13 12.11 -8.74
C VAL A 139 -1.16 13.08 -8.08
N THR A 140 0.02 12.60 -7.74
CA THR A 140 1.11 13.39 -7.13
C THR A 140 2.30 13.43 -8.07
N GLN A 141 3.08 14.52 -8.02
CA GLN A 141 4.28 14.68 -8.84
C GLN A 141 5.28 15.63 -8.20
N GLY A 142 6.55 15.51 -8.52
CA GLY A 142 7.63 16.38 -8.04
C GLY A 142 8.89 15.61 -7.65
N ASN A 143 9.94 16.29 -7.25
CA ASN A 143 11.21 15.69 -6.83
C ASN A 143 11.18 15.33 -5.34
N TRP A 144 10.21 14.54 -4.93
CA TRP A 144 9.96 14.13 -3.55
C TRP A 144 9.09 12.87 -3.51
N ASP A 145 9.13 12.15 -2.40
CA ASP A 145 8.42 10.90 -2.23
C ASP A 145 7.12 11.06 -1.44
N VAL A 146 6.07 10.39 -1.92
CA VAL A 146 4.98 9.92 -1.07
C VAL A 146 5.56 8.87 -0.15
N THR A 147 5.38 9.03 1.15
CA THR A 147 5.90 8.10 2.16
C THR A 147 4.84 7.20 2.76
N ALA A 148 3.57 7.55 2.60
CA ALA A 148 2.43 6.69 2.87
C ALA A 148 1.20 7.12 2.04
N PHE A 149 0.50 6.16 1.46
CA PHE A 149 -0.82 6.40 0.87
C PHE A 149 -1.88 6.03 1.89
N LEU A 150 -2.67 7.03 2.31
CA LEU A 150 -3.61 6.93 3.43
C LEU A 150 -5.03 6.59 2.98
N GLY A 151 -5.32 6.75 1.69
CA GLY A 151 -6.59 6.37 1.11
C GLY A 151 -7.20 7.40 0.16
N VAL A 152 -8.36 7.02 -0.38
CA VAL A 152 -9.14 7.87 -1.28
C VAL A 152 -10.60 7.92 -0.84
N ASP A 153 -11.15 9.11 -0.75
CA ASP A 153 -12.60 9.31 -0.69
C ASP A 153 -13.15 9.25 -2.12
N GLU A 154 -13.77 8.14 -2.47
CA GLU A 154 -14.31 7.92 -3.81
C GLU A 154 -15.47 8.88 -4.16
N ASN A 155 -16.21 9.38 -3.16
CA ASN A 155 -17.33 10.29 -3.38
C ASN A 155 -16.84 11.66 -3.86
N THR A 156 -15.79 12.15 -3.22
CA THR A 156 -15.19 13.47 -3.55
C THR A 156 -14.00 13.35 -4.49
N LYS A 157 -13.51 12.11 -4.76
CA LYS A 157 -12.28 11.83 -5.50
C LYS A 157 -11.07 12.54 -4.91
N THR A 158 -11.00 12.56 -3.58
CA THR A 158 -9.93 13.20 -2.82
C THR A 158 -8.96 12.13 -2.30
N PHE A 159 -7.67 12.30 -2.56
CA PHE A 159 -6.59 11.42 -2.17
C PHE A 159 -5.89 11.97 -0.93
N TYR A 160 -5.56 11.11 0.02
CA TYR A 160 -4.88 11.45 1.27
C TYR A 160 -3.56 10.72 1.36
N TYR A 161 -2.48 11.43 1.71
CA TYR A 161 -1.14 10.86 1.74
C TYR A 161 -0.22 11.60 2.70
N GLU A 162 0.89 10.96 3.04
CA GLU A 162 2.05 11.57 3.69
C GLU A 162 3.15 11.75 2.66
N SER A 163 3.92 12.81 2.79
CA SER A 163 5.07 13.01 1.92
C SER A 163 6.25 13.69 2.60
N ALA A 164 7.41 13.56 1.94
CA ALA A 164 8.67 14.19 2.31
C ALA A 164 8.92 15.50 1.51
N GLU A 165 7.89 16.08 0.86
CA GLU A 165 8.08 17.19 -0.09
C GLU A 165 8.70 18.45 0.50
N GLU A 166 8.50 18.73 1.79
CA GLU A 166 9.07 19.90 2.44
C GLU A 166 10.49 19.67 2.94
N SER A 167 10.82 18.42 3.28
CA SER A 167 12.13 18.05 3.78
C SER A 167 12.30 16.53 3.84
N PRO A 168 13.46 15.99 3.51
CA PRO A 168 13.74 14.55 3.61
C PRO A 168 13.64 14.02 5.05
N ILE A 169 13.77 14.86 6.06
CA ILE A 169 13.70 14.50 7.48
C ILE A 169 12.34 14.83 8.14
N ARG A 170 11.37 15.29 7.37
CA ARG A 170 10.02 15.61 7.86
C ARG A 170 8.96 14.83 7.10
N ARG A 171 7.82 14.65 7.73
CA ARG A 171 6.62 14.07 7.09
C ARG A 171 5.44 14.97 7.37
N SER A 172 4.76 15.33 6.30
CA SER A 172 3.55 16.15 6.37
C SER A 172 2.38 15.41 5.74
N ILE A 173 1.18 15.67 6.24
CA ILE A 173 -0.06 15.05 5.79
C ILE A 173 -0.72 15.98 4.79
N TYR A 174 -1.12 15.44 3.65
CA TYR A 174 -1.76 16.17 2.57
C TYR A 174 -3.04 15.51 2.09
N LYS A 175 -3.87 16.31 1.45
CA LYS A 175 -4.91 15.84 0.55
C LYS A 175 -4.79 16.53 -0.80
N ILE A 176 -5.21 15.84 -1.86
CA ILE A 176 -5.33 16.40 -3.19
C ILE A 176 -6.71 16.05 -3.75
N ASP A 177 -7.45 17.06 -4.21
CA ASP A 177 -8.82 16.88 -4.68
C ASP A 177 -8.89 16.43 -6.16
N ALA A 178 -10.13 16.23 -6.64
CA ALA A 178 -10.39 15.86 -8.03
C ALA A 178 -9.82 16.85 -9.05
N LYS A 179 -9.74 18.14 -8.68
CA LYS A 179 -9.22 19.21 -9.54
C LYS A 179 -7.70 19.33 -9.47
N GLY A 180 -7.03 18.58 -8.59
CA GLY A 180 -5.58 18.64 -8.36
C GLY A 180 -5.17 19.70 -7.35
N VAL A 181 -6.10 20.27 -6.60
CA VAL A 181 -5.77 21.24 -5.55
C VAL A 181 -5.22 20.50 -4.33
N LYS A 182 -3.93 20.72 -4.07
CA LYS A 182 -3.23 20.18 -2.91
C LYS A 182 -3.47 21.03 -1.67
N THR A 183 -3.73 20.40 -0.54
CA THR A 183 -3.91 21.04 0.75
C THR A 183 -3.12 20.29 1.81
N LYS A 184 -2.23 20.99 2.54
CA LYS A 184 -1.57 20.44 3.72
C LYS A 184 -2.56 20.38 4.88
N LEU A 185 -2.62 19.23 5.58
CA LEU A 185 -3.50 19.00 6.73
C LEU A 185 -2.76 19.12 8.05
N SER A 186 -1.50 18.64 8.12
CA SER A 186 -0.66 18.79 9.31
C SER A 186 -0.24 20.25 9.51
N THR A 187 -0.25 20.71 10.75
CA THR A 187 0.11 22.08 11.12
C THR A 187 1.53 22.20 11.69
N GLU A 188 2.01 21.13 12.31
CA GLU A 188 3.29 21.09 12.99
C GLU A 188 4.43 20.63 12.08
N GLU A 189 5.61 21.25 12.21
CA GLU A 189 6.81 20.85 11.51
C GLU A 189 7.54 19.69 12.23
N GLY A 190 7.63 18.55 11.57
CA GLY A 190 8.27 17.35 12.13
C GLY A 190 7.78 16.08 11.44
N MET A 191 7.71 15.00 12.20
CA MET A 191 7.15 13.72 11.76
C MET A 191 5.66 13.69 12.08
N ASN A 192 4.84 13.69 11.06
CA ASN A 192 3.39 13.54 11.18
C ASN A 192 2.96 12.22 10.55
N LYS A 193 2.15 11.43 11.25
CA LYS A 193 1.51 10.20 10.75
C LYS A 193 0.03 10.27 11.01
N ALA A 194 -0.78 9.96 10.01
CA ALA A 194 -2.23 10.04 10.14
C ALA A 194 -2.93 8.70 9.94
N VAL A 195 -4.00 8.52 10.71
CA VAL A 195 -5.03 7.48 10.47
C VAL A 195 -6.36 8.19 10.34
N PHE A 196 -7.02 8.03 9.20
CA PHE A 196 -8.30 8.66 8.92
C PHE A 196 -9.48 7.79 9.36
N SER A 197 -10.60 8.44 9.67
CA SER A 197 -11.90 7.78 9.75
C SER A 197 -12.35 7.29 8.37
N ASP A 198 -13.24 6.29 8.30
CA ASP A 198 -13.70 5.69 7.03
C ASP A 198 -14.27 6.72 6.05
N ASN A 199 -14.86 7.79 6.54
CA ASN A 199 -15.43 8.88 5.74
C ASN A 199 -14.49 10.06 5.56
N PHE A 200 -13.24 9.96 5.99
CA PHE A 200 -12.23 11.03 5.95
C PHE A 200 -12.62 12.35 6.63
N ALA A 201 -13.65 12.34 7.48
CA ALA A 201 -14.08 13.55 8.20
C ALA A 201 -13.09 13.94 9.31
N TYR A 202 -12.46 12.95 9.91
CA TYR A 202 -11.50 13.12 11.00
C TYR A 202 -10.23 12.32 10.76
N PHE A 203 -9.15 12.74 11.41
CA PHE A 203 -7.93 11.95 11.46
C PHE A 203 -7.26 12.06 12.83
N VAL A 204 -6.64 10.95 13.23
CA VAL A 204 -5.72 10.93 14.35
C VAL A 204 -4.33 11.25 13.79
N ASN A 205 -3.70 12.30 14.32
CA ASN A 205 -2.33 12.64 13.98
C ASN A 205 -1.39 12.23 15.13
N THR A 206 -0.36 11.49 14.82
CA THR A 206 0.79 11.25 15.71
C THR A 206 1.93 12.14 15.25
N TYR A 207 2.23 13.16 16.04
CA TYR A 207 3.26 14.14 15.75
C TYR A 207 4.45 13.99 16.69
N SER A 208 5.66 14.15 16.17
CA SER A 208 6.88 14.27 16.97
C SER A 208 7.98 15.02 16.23
N ASN A 209 8.97 15.54 16.97
CA ASN A 209 10.22 16.04 16.42
C ASN A 209 11.39 15.72 17.37
N ALA A 210 12.59 16.20 17.06
CA ALA A 210 13.79 15.91 17.87
C ALA A 210 13.69 16.36 19.35
N ASN A 211 12.87 17.36 19.62
CA ASN A 211 12.71 17.96 20.96
C ASN A 211 11.33 17.73 21.57
N THR A 212 10.43 17.08 20.83
CA THR A 212 9.03 16.89 21.25
C THR A 212 8.68 15.41 21.16
N PRO A 213 8.37 14.74 22.29
CA PRO A 213 7.84 13.38 22.29
C PRO A 213 6.55 13.26 21.47
N ALA A 214 6.16 12.04 21.17
CA ALA A 214 4.96 11.80 20.35
C ALA A 214 3.71 12.41 21.00
N LYS A 215 3.09 13.39 20.34
CA LYS A 215 1.79 13.96 20.66
C LYS A 215 0.73 13.32 19.75
N ILE A 216 -0.37 12.85 20.33
CA ILE A 216 -1.45 12.18 19.59
C ILE A 216 -2.72 13.03 19.71
N THR A 217 -3.27 13.43 18.59
CA THR A 217 -4.43 14.34 18.51
C THR A 217 -5.50 13.83 17.55
N VAL A 218 -6.77 14.19 17.83
CA VAL A 218 -7.88 14.03 16.88
C VAL A 218 -8.12 15.37 16.21
N ASN A 219 -8.17 15.36 14.88
CA ASN A 219 -8.29 16.57 14.07
C ASN A 219 -9.47 16.45 13.09
N GLU A 220 -10.12 17.58 12.83
CA GLU A 220 -11.14 17.67 11.79
C GLU A 220 -10.48 17.94 10.42
N THR A 221 -10.75 17.10 9.43
CA THR A 221 -10.10 17.18 8.11
C THR A 221 -10.44 18.47 7.35
N LYS A 222 -11.69 18.95 7.48
CA LYS A 222 -12.18 20.12 6.74
C LYS A 222 -11.54 21.42 7.23
N THR A 223 -11.53 21.63 8.54
CA THR A 223 -11.04 22.87 9.18
C THR A 223 -9.59 22.78 9.62
N LYS A 224 -9.00 21.57 9.66
CA LYS A 224 -7.69 21.24 10.24
C LYS A 224 -7.60 21.52 11.75
N LYS A 225 -8.74 21.72 12.39
CA LYS A 225 -8.81 22.05 13.82
C LYS A 225 -8.49 20.82 14.65
N GLU A 226 -7.57 20.96 15.60
CA GLU A 226 -7.38 20.01 16.68
C GLU A 226 -8.62 20.02 17.57
N LEU A 227 -9.31 18.89 17.66
CA LEU A 227 -10.53 18.73 18.45
C LEU A 227 -10.22 18.20 19.85
N ARG A 228 -9.21 17.31 19.94
CA ARG A 228 -8.85 16.66 21.19
C ARG A 228 -7.41 16.21 21.18
N VAL A 229 -6.73 16.42 22.29
CA VAL A 229 -5.46 15.76 22.61
C VAL A 229 -5.77 14.41 23.28
N LEU A 230 -5.28 13.33 22.70
CA LEU A 230 -5.38 11.98 23.28
C LEU A 230 -4.20 11.69 24.21
N GLN A 231 -3.00 12.12 23.79
CA GLN A 231 -1.75 11.97 24.52
C GLN A 231 -0.84 13.13 24.16
N ASP A 232 -0.33 13.86 25.14
CA ASP A 232 0.62 14.96 24.92
C ASP A 232 2.06 14.58 25.28
N ASN A 233 2.25 13.59 26.13
CA ASN A 233 3.55 13.18 26.66
C ASN A 233 4.36 14.38 27.24
N ALA A 234 3.67 15.42 27.67
CA ALA A 234 4.29 16.53 28.39
C ALA A 234 4.84 16.01 29.73
N ALA A 235 6.09 16.39 30.03
CA ALA A 235 6.76 16.03 31.29
C ALA A 235 6.23 16.88 32.45
#